data_5386458a8b9c87f4174beed4159f5094
#
_entry.id   5386458a8b9c87f4174beed4159f5094
#
_cell.length_a   1.000
_cell.length_b   1.000
_cell.length_c   1.000
_cell.angle_alpha   90.00
_cell.angle_beta   90.00
_cell.angle_gamma   90.00
#
_symmetry.space_group_name_H-M   'P 1'
#
loop_
_entity.id
_entity.type
_entity.pdbx_description
1 polymer ?
#
loop_
_entity_poly.entity_id
_entity_poly.type
_entity_poly.pdbx_seq_one_letter_code
_entity_poly.pdbx_strand_id
1 'polypeptide(L)'
;MILEFEDERSLLSDEAKALMQRCADAAQAAEGVSEPLAAFVRIVDDDEIQAINREQRNKDASTDVLSFPTVNYPAGKTASACSRLLRREYDPELGACVIGDIIISMDHVRAQAAEYGHS
;
A
#
# COMPACT_ATOMS: atom_id res chain seq x y z
N MET A 1 -1.60 -8.11 9.17
CA MET A 1 -1.30 -6.72 8.75
C MET A 1 -2.59 -5.91 8.71
N ILE A 2 -2.58 -4.71 9.24
CA ILE A 2 -3.73 -3.81 9.20
C ILE A 2 -3.61 -2.94 7.95
N LEU A 3 -4.66 -2.94 7.11
CA LEU A 3 -4.75 -1.99 5.99
C LEU A 3 -5.79 -0.93 6.32
N GLU A 4 -5.37 0.32 6.39
CA GLU A 4 -6.26 1.47 6.57
C GLU A 4 -6.57 2.05 5.19
N PHE A 5 -7.83 1.94 4.76
CA PHE A 5 -8.26 2.40 3.44
C PHE A 5 -8.80 3.83 3.51
N GLU A 6 -8.29 4.68 2.64
CA GLU A 6 -8.84 6.01 2.39
C GLU A 6 -9.45 6.00 0.99
N ASP A 7 -10.76 5.81 0.92
CA ASP A 7 -11.53 5.64 -0.31
C ASP A 7 -12.80 6.49 -0.24
N GLU A 8 -12.63 7.81 -0.35
CA GLU A 8 -13.70 8.79 -0.14
C GLU A 8 -14.87 8.62 -1.11
N ARG A 9 -14.60 8.13 -2.33
CA ARG A 9 -15.62 7.94 -3.37
C ARG A 9 -16.13 6.51 -3.45
N SER A 10 -15.74 5.66 -2.51
CA SER A 10 -16.12 4.24 -2.48
C SER A 10 -15.88 3.52 -3.82
N LEU A 11 -14.71 3.76 -4.40
CA LEU A 11 -14.32 3.20 -5.69
C LEU A 11 -13.94 1.73 -5.60
N LEU A 12 -13.56 1.26 -4.42
CA LEU A 12 -13.11 -0.11 -4.16
C LEU A 12 -14.19 -0.86 -3.39
N SER A 13 -14.59 -2.04 -3.89
CA SER A 13 -15.59 -2.86 -3.23
C SER A 13 -15.07 -3.45 -1.92
N ASP A 14 -15.99 -3.82 -1.02
CA ASP A 14 -15.64 -4.50 0.23
C ASP A 14 -14.97 -5.85 -0.03
N GLU A 15 -15.39 -6.54 -1.08
CA GLU A 15 -14.76 -7.81 -1.50
C GLU A 15 -13.31 -7.61 -1.93
N ALA A 16 -13.02 -6.54 -2.67
CA ALA A 16 -11.67 -6.20 -3.09
C ALA A 16 -10.80 -5.82 -1.88
N LYS A 17 -11.34 -5.05 -0.94
CA LYS A 17 -10.64 -4.70 0.30
C LYS A 17 -10.31 -5.95 1.12
N ALA A 18 -11.26 -6.89 1.23
CA ALA A 18 -11.05 -8.15 1.93
C ALA A 18 -9.98 -9.01 1.26
N LEU A 19 -9.96 -9.04 -0.08
CA LEU A 19 -8.92 -9.75 -0.83
C LEU A 19 -7.54 -9.13 -0.58
N MET A 20 -7.43 -7.81 -0.61
CA MET A 20 -6.18 -7.10 -0.32
C MET A 20 -5.69 -7.40 1.10
N GLN A 21 -6.62 -7.45 2.07
CA GLN A 21 -6.29 -7.79 3.45
C GLN A 21 -5.73 -9.20 3.56
N ARG A 22 -6.32 -10.17 2.87
CA ARG A 22 -5.81 -11.55 2.85
C ARG A 22 -4.43 -11.64 2.21
N CYS A 23 -4.21 -10.90 1.12
CA CYS A 23 -2.90 -10.86 0.46
C CYS A 23 -1.84 -10.24 1.37
N ALA A 24 -2.17 -9.19 2.09
CA ALA A 24 -1.27 -8.53 3.03
C ALA A 24 -0.89 -9.47 4.19
N ASP A 25 -1.87 -10.19 4.74
CA ASP A 25 -1.64 -11.15 5.82
C ASP A 25 -0.75 -12.30 5.36
N ALA A 26 -0.99 -12.81 4.15
CA ALA A 26 -0.17 -13.87 3.57
C ALA A 26 1.27 -13.40 3.30
N ALA A 27 1.44 -12.17 2.83
CA ALA A 27 2.76 -11.60 2.58
C ALA A 27 3.54 -11.43 3.88
N GLN A 28 2.90 -10.95 4.94
CA GLN A 28 3.53 -10.82 6.26
C GLN A 28 3.96 -12.18 6.80
N ALA A 29 3.11 -13.18 6.67
CA ALA A 29 3.43 -14.55 7.12
C ALA A 29 4.60 -15.13 6.32
N ALA A 30 4.63 -14.93 5.00
CA ALA A 30 5.71 -15.40 4.13
C ALA A 30 7.06 -14.75 4.48
N GLU A 31 7.05 -13.47 4.87
CA GLU A 31 8.25 -12.74 5.30
C GLU A 31 8.67 -13.06 6.73
N GLY A 32 7.86 -13.77 7.49
CA GLY A 32 8.17 -14.15 8.86
C GLY A 32 8.23 -12.99 9.84
N VAL A 33 7.46 -11.91 9.59
CA VAL A 33 7.45 -10.74 10.47
C VAL A 33 6.44 -10.95 11.58
N SER A 34 6.92 -10.95 12.83
CA SER A 34 6.08 -11.15 14.02
C SER A 34 5.49 -9.85 14.59
N GLU A 35 6.10 -8.70 14.29
CA GLU A 35 5.56 -7.41 14.72
C GLU A 35 4.22 -7.14 14.01
N PRO A 36 3.23 -6.54 14.71
CA PRO A 36 2.01 -6.11 14.03
C PRO A 36 2.34 -4.97 13.06
N LEU A 37 1.91 -5.11 11.81
CA LEU A 37 2.19 -4.14 10.73
C LEU A 37 0.92 -3.45 10.28
N ALA A 38 1.07 -2.23 9.78
CA ALA A 38 -0.01 -1.46 9.17
C ALA A 38 0.50 -0.72 7.94
N ALA A 39 -0.38 -0.52 6.98
CA ALA A 39 -0.14 0.33 5.81
C ALA A 39 -1.39 1.14 5.49
N PHE A 40 -1.20 2.35 4.99
CA PHE A 40 -2.30 3.18 4.51
C PHE A 40 -2.48 2.95 3.00
N VAL A 41 -3.71 2.71 2.58
CA VAL A 41 -4.06 2.49 1.18
C VAL A 41 -5.04 3.58 0.76
N ARG A 42 -4.59 4.47 -0.12
CA ARG A 42 -5.41 5.56 -0.64
C ARG A 42 -5.85 5.25 -2.07
N ILE A 43 -7.15 5.34 -2.31
CA ILE A 43 -7.75 5.08 -3.62
C ILE A 43 -8.06 6.42 -4.28
N VAL A 44 -7.53 6.63 -5.47
CA VAL A 44 -7.62 7.89 -6.21
C VAL A 44 -7.98 7.64 -7.67
N ASP A 45 -8.16 8.72 -8.44
CA ASP A 45 -8.27 8.66 -9.90
C ASP A 45 -6.93 9.02 -10.58
N ASP A 46 -6.90 8.98 -11.92
CA ASP A 46 -5.70 9.25 -12.70
C ASP A 46 -5.17 10.68 -12.50
N ASP A 47 -6.04 11.66 -12.40
CA ASP A 47 -5.63 13.05 -12.22
C ASP A 47 -4.96 13.26 -10.87
N GLU A 48 -5.52 12.67 -9.83
CA GLU A 48 -4.95 12.75 -8.48
C GLU A 48 -3.59 12.06 -8.39
N ILE A 49 -3.45 10.86 -8.96
CA ILE A 49 -2.19 10.12 -8.89
C ILE A 49 -1.11 10.79 -9.74
N GLN A 50 -1.49 11.40 -10.87
CA GLN A 50 -0.56 12.17 -11.69
C GLN A 50 -0.02 13.38 -10.91
N ALA A 51 -0.90 14.11 -10.22
CA ALA A 51 -0.49 15.25 -9.38
C ALA A 51 0.48 14.82 -8.29
N ILE A 52 0.20 13.72 -7.61
CA ILE A 52 1.07 13.17 -6.55
C ILE A 52 2.41 12.74 -7.14
N ASN A 53 2.41 12.07 -8.28
CA ASN A 53 3.62 11.61 -8.94
C ASN A 53 4.51 12.78 -9.35
N ARG A 54 3.92 13.86 -9.87
CA ARG A 54 4.62 15.09 -10.23
C ARG A 54 5.25 15.77 -9.02
N GLU A 55 4.50 15.89 -7.92
CA GLU A 55 4.96 16.57 -6.71
C GLU A 55 6.00 15.77 -5.94
N GLN A 56 5.81 14.46 -5.81
CA GLN A 56 6.61 13.61 -4.95
C GLN A 56 7.77 12.93 -5.67
N ARG A 57 7.64 12.66 -6.97
CA ARG A 57 8.64 11.92 -7.75
C ARG A 57 9.15 12.69 -8.96
N ASN A 58 8.70 13.91 -9.14
CA ASN A 58 9.07 14.78 -10.27
C ASN A 58 8.80 14.13 -11.64
N LYS A 59 7.72 13.35 -11.73
CA LYS A 59 7.26 12.70 -12.96
C LYS A 59 5.82 13.15 -13.24
N ASP A 60 5.64 13.93 -14.30
CA ASP A 60 4.30 14.41 -14.69
C ASP A 60 3.59 13.35 -15.56
N ALA A 61 3.21 12.25 -14.93
CA ALA A 61 2.54 11.13 -15.58
C ALA A 61 1.65 10.38 -14.60
N SER A 62 0.53 9.84 -15.09
CA SER A 62 -0.29 8.93 -14.30
C SER A 62 0.38 7.55 -14.24
N THR A 63 0.04 6.79 -13.21
CA THR A 63 0.51 5.42 -13.00
C THR A 63 -0.59 4.63 -12.31
N ASP A 64 -0.42 3.31 -12.16
CA ASP A 64 -1.39 2.48 -11.45
C ASP A 64 -1.22 2.54 -9.94
N VAL A 65 0.03 2.50 -9.46
CA VAL A 65 0.37 2.44 -8.03
C VAL A 65 1.59 3.29 -7.72
N LEU A 66 1.53 4.00 -6.59
CA LEU A 66 2.70 4.64 -5.97
C LEU A 66 2.85 4.11 -4.55
N SER A 67 4.07 3.76 -4.17
CA SER A 67 4.39 3.30 -2.81
C SER A 67 5.41 4.22 -2.17
N PHE A 68 5.13 4.62 -0.92
CA PHE A 68 6.01 5.48 -0.13
C PHE A 68 6.34 4.75 1.18
N PRO A 69 7.45 3.96 1.21
CA PRO A 69 7.81 3.22 2.42
C PRO A 69 8.29 4.18 3.53
N THR A 70 7.90 3.88 4.77
CA THR A 70 8.41 4.58 5.95
C THR A 70 9.69 3.96 6.48
N VAL A 71 9.95 2.70 6.11
CA VAL A 71 11.11 1.94 6.58
C VAL A 71 12.07 1.69 5.43
N ASN A 72 13.33 2.13 5.60
CA ASN A 72 14.40 1.86 4.64
C ASN A 72 15.22 0.68 5.16
N TYR A 73 15.07 -0.48 4.52
CA TYR A 73 15.82 -1.68 4.90
C TYR A 73 17.25 -1.60 4.39
N PRO A 74 18.26 -1.98 5.21
CA PRO A 74 19.63 -2.11 4.71
C PRO A 74 19.69 -3.14 3.58
N ALA A 75 20.61 -2.94 2.64
CA ALA A 75 20.79 -3.85 1.52
C ALA A 75 21.03 -5.28 2.01
N GLY A 76 20.30 -6.26 1.41
CA GLY A 76 20.42 -7.66 1.77
C GLY A 76 19.72 -8.07 3.06
N LYS A 77 18.99 -7.15 3.72
CA LYS A 77 18.22 -7.47 4.93
C LYS A 77 16.74 -7.64 4.59
N THR A 78 16.10 -8.63 5.21
CA THR A 78 14.65 -8.84 5.13
C THR A 78 13.93 -8.04 6.22
N ALA A 79 12.61 -7.88 6.07
CA ALA A 79 11.78 -7.23 7.09
C ALA A 79 11.88 -7.93 8.44
N SER A 80 11.91 -9.26 8.46
CA SER A 80 12.02 -10.03 9.70
C SER A 80 13.34 -9.81 10.43
N ALA A 81 14.42 -9.45 9.71
CA ALA A 81 15.73 -9.16 10.29
C ALA A 81 15.85 -7.72 10.79
N CYS A 82 14.83 -6.87 10.56
CA CYS A 82 14.85 -5.44 10.84
C CYS A 82 13.83 -5.03 11.91
N SER A 83 13.62 -5.87 12.92
CA SER A 83 12.64 -5.62 13.99
C SER A 83 12.78 -4.25 14.65
N ARG A 84 14.01 -3.76 14.87
CA ARG A 84 14.25 -2.45 15.48
C ARG A 84 13.74 -1.31 14.60
N LEU A 85 13.96 -1.41 13.29
CA LEU A 85 13.48 -0.40 12.33
C LEU A 85 11.97 -0.38 12.28
N LEU A 86 11.32 -1.55 12.29
CA LEU A 86 9.88 -1.68 12.32
C LEU A 86 9.27 -1.07 13.59
N ARG A 87 9.87 -1.35 14.77
CA ARG A 87 9.36 -0.84 16.04
C ARG A 87 9.42 0.68 16.18
N ARG A 88 10.33 1.34 15.47
CA ARG A 88 10.40 2.81 15.43
C ARG A 88 9.14 3.43 14.81
N GLU A 89 8.45 2.68 13.95
CA GLU A 89 7.26 3.12 13.25
C GLU A 89 5.95 2.68 13.95
N TYR A 90 6.05 2.27 15.22
CA TYR A 90 4.88 1.83 15.98
C TYR A 90 3.93 2.99 16.26
N ASP A 91 2.66 2.80 15.88
CA ASP A 91 1.59 3.74 16.14
C ASP A 91 0.66 3.16 17.22
N PRO A 92 0.60 3.79 18.43
CA PRO A 92 -0.24 3.29 19.51
C PRO A 92 -1.75 3.30 19.18
N GLU A 93 -2.20 4.20 18.33
CA GLU A 93 -3.62 4.27 17.93
C GLU A 93 -4.01 3.06 17.08
N LEU A 94 -3.12 2.60 16.22
CA LEU A 94 -3.34 1.42 15.39
C LEU A 94 -2.92 0.13 16.09
N GLY A 95 -2.04 0.21 17.07
CA GLY A 95 -1.44 -0.96 17.71
C GLY A 95 -0.52 -1.72 16.76
N ALA A 96 0.09 -1.03 15.82
CA ALA A 96 0.92 -1.65 14.77
C ALA A 96 2.00 -0.70 14.26
N CYS A 97 3.03 -1.27 13.63
CA CYS A 97 4.11 -0.49 13.01
C CYS A 97 3.69 -0.09 11.59
N VAL A 98 3.69 1.21 11.30
CA VAL A 98 3.32 1.73 9.98
C VAL A 98 4.48 1.58 9.02
N ILE A 99 4.32 0.76 7.97
CA ILE A 99 5.40 0.47 7.02
C ILE A 99 5.36 1.32 5.74
N GLY A 100 4.26 1.99 5.47
CA GLY A 100 4.21 2.88 4.31
C GLY A 100 2.81 3.27 3.90
N ASP A 101 2.78 4.08 2.84
CA ASP A 101 1.57 4.52 2.16
C ASP A 101 1.55 3.96 0.75
N ILE A 102 0.41 3.45 0.32
CA ILE A 102 0.18 2.93 -1.02
C ILE A 102 -0.95 3.73 -1.65
N ILE A 103 -0.72 4.27 -2.84
CA ILE A 103 -1.72 5.05 -3.58
C ILE A 103 -2.04 4.30 -4.86
N ILE A 104 -3.33 4.02 -5.09
CA ILE A 104 -3.80 3.21 -6.21
C ILE A 104 -4.77 4.04 -7.05
N SER A 105 -4.53 4.10 -8.38
CA SER A 105 -5.48 4.70 -9.32
C SER A 105 -6.47 3.64 -9.78
N MET A 106 -7.75 3.83 -9.47
CA MET A 106 -8.81 2.93 -9.91
C MET A 106 -9.04 3.00 -11.43
N ASP A 107 -8.78 4.14 -12.05
CA ASP A 107 -8.90 4.27 -13.51
C ASP A 107 -7.92 3.32 -14.23
N HIS A 108 -6.68 3.26 -13.76
CA HIS A 108 -5.67 2.33 -14.29
C HIS A 108 -6.04 0.87 -14.02
N VAL A 109 -6.51 0.57 -12.82
CA VAL A 109 -6.93 -0.80 -12.46
C VAL A 109 -8.07 -1.27 -13.36
N ARG A 110 -9.07 -0.42 -13.60
CA ARG A 110 -10.19 -0.74 -14.48
C ARG A 110 -9.76 -0.91 -15.93
N ALA A 111 -8.87 -0.05 -16.42
CA ALA A 111 -8.32 -0.14 -17.77
C ALA A 111 -7.54 -1.43 -17.97
N GLN A 112 -6.70 -1.81 -17.03
CA GLN A 112 -5.95 -3.07 -17.06
C GLN A 112 -6.88 -4.28 -16.99
N ALA A 113 -7.90 -4.25 -16.15
CA ALA A 113 -8.89 -5.31 -16.06
C ALA A 113 -9.61 -5.52 -17.38
N ALA A 114 -10.01 -4.44 -18.05
CA ALA A 114 -10.66 -4.49 -19.36
C ALA A 114 -9.70 -5.05 -20.44
N GLU A 115 -8.42 -4.63 -20.42
CA GLU A 115 -7.39 -5.10 -21.37
C GLU A 115 -7.12 -6.59 -21.23
N TYR A 116 -7.11 -7.11 -20.01
CA TYR A 116 -6.84 -8.52 -19.75
C TYR A 116 -8.12 -9.39 -19.70
N GLY A 117 -9.28 -8.81 -19.99
CA GLY A 117 -10.54 -9.54 -19.96
C GLY A 117 -11.07 -9.89 -18.59
N HIS A 118 -10.60 -9.24 -17.54
CA HIS A 118 -11.09 -9.39 -16.17
C HIS A 118 -12.19 -8.37 -15.87
N SER A 119 -13.12 -8.74 -15.06
CA SER A 119 -14.22 -7.86 -14.65
C SER A 119 -13.97 -7.24 -13.28
#